data_614f5c4527e6da12d5fddc6f5a158864
#
_entry.id   614f5c4527e6da12d5fddc6f5a158864
#
_cell.length_a   1.000
_cell.length_b   1.000
_cell.length_c   1.000
_cell.angle_alpha   90.00
_cell.angle_beta   90.00
_cell.angle_gamma   90.00
#
_symmetry.space_group_name_H-M   'P 1'
#
loop_
_entity.id
_entity.type
_entity.pdbx_description
1 polymer ?
#
loop_
_entity_poly.entity_id
_entity_poly.type
_entity_poly.pdbx_seq_one_letter_code
_entity_poly.pdbx_strand_id
1 'polypeptide(L)'
;MSQNQNTNSNQSNNQETLYGEPVFVYTSDQAVEDGILFDITAVNPEWKKGLFNYVTVNLLNNGYLNKEDKINIPNLLDLLNQVLQIVKKETNDFTTMDTFFSGSIELPNGDQQKIFIGQNETGKFTIMLPEDY
;
A
#
# COMPACT_ATOMS: atom_id res chain seq x y z
N MET A 1 0.11 27.83 -29.29
CA MET A 1 0.65 27.26 -29.21
C MET A 1 0.88 27.02 -29.11
N SER A 2 0.43 27.09 -28.72
CA SER A 2 0.96 26.51 -28.46
C SER A 2 0.81 26.15 -28.14
N GLN A 3 0.51 25.85 -27.84
CA GLN A 3 0.81 25.26 -27.49
C GLN A 3 0.75 24.61 -27.28
N ASN A 4 0.18 24.71 -27.17
CA ASN A 4 0.43 23.94 -26.96
C ASN A 4 0.25 23.48 -26.79
N GLN A 5 -0.19 23.19 -26.48
CA GLN A 5 0.10 22.55 -26.24
C GLN A 5 0.01 21.94 -26.05
N ASN A 6 -0.66 21.94 -25.91
CA ASN A 6 -0.41 21.21 -25.64
C ASN A 6 -0.62 20.77 -25.36
N THR A 7 -1.19 20.68 -25.11
CA THR A 7 -0.96 20.04 -24.67
C THR A 7 -1.23 19.74 -24.26
N ASN A 8 -1.76 19.60 -23.96
CA ASN A 8 -1.55 19.04 -23.39
C ASN A 8 -1.85 18.79 -22.87
N SER A 9 -2.29 18.80 -22.60
CA SER A 9 -2.03 18.35 -21.94
C SER A 9 -2.26 18.40 -21.40
N ASN A 10 -2.69 18.46 -21.07
CA ASN A 10 -2.26 18.27 -20.40
C ASN A 10 -2.40 18.37 -19.89
N GLN A 11 -2.57 18.54 -19.63
CA GLN A 11 -2.06 18.45 -18.99
C GLN A 11 -2.12 18.54 -18.40
N SER A 12 -2.49 18.82 -18.32
CA SER A 12 -2.03 18.84 -17.66
C SER A 12 -2.25 19.31 -17.20
N ASN A 13 -2.38 19.55 -16.96
CA ASN A 13 -1.95 19.87 -16.39
C ASN A 13 -2.00 20.45 -16.01
N ASN A 14 -2.12 20.72 -15.75
CA ASN A 14 -1.55 21.19 -15.22
C ASN A 14 -1.46 21.66 -14.71
N GLN A 15 -1.61 20.85 -14.36
CA GLN A 15 -1.05 21.44 -13.45
C GLN A 15 -0.02 22.17 -13.62
N GLU A 16 -0.11 22.96 -13.64
CA GLU A 16 0.97 23.80 -13.92
C GLU A 16 1.62 24.30 -12.66
N THR A 17 2.87 24.18 -12.55
CA THR A 17 3.51 24.61 -11.32
C THR A 17 4.17 25.96 -11.51
N LEU A 18 4.27 26.72 -10.43
CA LEU A 18 4.99 27.98 -10.44
C LEU A 18 6.50 27.79 -10.42
N TYR A 19 6.94 26.59 -10.13
CA TYR A 19 8.36 26.31 -9.89
C TYR A 19 8.98 25.52 -11.01
N GLY A 20 8.41 25.62 -12.17
CA GLY A 20 8.94 24.92 -13.32
C GLY A 20 8.13 23.68 -13.61
N GLU A 21 8.80 22.59 -13.90
CA GLU A 21 8.11 21.41 -14.36
C GLU A 21 7.37 20.71 -13.24
N PRO A 22 6.16 20.21 -13.53
CA PRO A 22 5.43 19.45 -12.52
C PRO A 22 6.18 18.18 -12.16
N VAL A 23 6.16 17.88 -10.88
CA VAL A 23 6.76 16.64 -10.38
C VAL A 23 5.74 15.52 -10.57
N PHE A 24 6.18 14.48 -11.26
CA PHE A 24 5.33 13.32 -11.41
C PHE A 24 5.34 12.53 -10.11
N VAL A 25 4.18 12.31 -9.53
CA VAL A 25 4.03 11.54 -8.30
C VAL A 25 3.20 10.30 -8.61
N TYR A 26 3.78 9.15 -8.33
CA TYR A 26 3.08 7.88 -8.52
C TYR A 26 2.23 7.63 -7.27
N THR A 27 0.92 7.72 -7.40
CA THR A 27 0.01 7.59 -6.27
C THR A 27 -0.38 6.14 -6.04
N SER A 28 -0.91 5.86 -4.85
CA SER A 28 -1.42 4.52 -4.54
C SER A 28 -2.59 4.15 -5.45
N ASP A 29 -3.44 5.12 -5.81
CA ASP A 29 -4.54 4.85 -6.74
C ASP A 29 -4.02 4.36 -8.09
N GLN A 30 -2.95 4.97 -8.59
CA GLN A 30 -2.34 4.53 -9.84
C GLN A 30 -1.74 3.14 -9.68
N ALA A 31 -1.13 2.86 -8.52
CA ALA A 31 -0.56 1.54 -8.26
C ALA A 31 -1.64 0.46 -8.21
N VAL A 32 -2.83 0.79 -7.70
CA VAL A 32 -3.95 -0.14 -7.73
C VAL A 32 -4.38 -0.42 -9.17
N GLU A 33 -4.50 0.63 -9.98
CA GLU A 33 -4.88 0.46 -11.39
C GLU A 33 -3.84 -0.36 -12.16
N ASP A 34 -2.57 -0.20 -11.81
CA ASP A 34 -1.50 -0.92 -12.47
C ASP A 34 -1.33 -2.36 -11.98
N GLY A 35 -2.14 -2.78 -11.00
CA GLY A 35 -2.06 -4.14 -10.47
C GLY A 35 -0.91 -4.38 -9.53
N ILE A 36 -0.32 -3.33 -8.97
CA ILE A 36 0.80 -3.44 -8.02
C ILE A 36 0.30 -3.48 -6.59
N LEU A 37 -0.74 -2.71 -6.29
CA LEU A 37 -1.35 -2.67 -4.96
C LEU A 37 -2.78 -3.20 -5.01
N PHE A 38 -3.20 -3.79 -3.91
CA PHE A 38 -4.57 -4.21 -3.71
C PHE A 38 -5.18 -3.39 -2.57
N ASP A 39 -6.37 -2.83 -2.80
CA ASP A 39 -7.09 -2.06 -1.79
C ASP A 39 -7.90 -3.01 -0.92
N ILE A 40 -7.43 -3.26 0.29
CA ILE A 40 -8.13 -4.18 1.19
C ILE A 40 -9.45 -3.63 1.70
N THR A 41 -9.63 -2.32 1.66
CA THR A 41 -10.91 -1.74 2.10
C THR A 41 -12.04 -2.05 1.12
N ALA A 42 -11.70 -2.50 -0.09
CA ALA A 42 -12.71 -2.99 -1.04
C ALA A 42 -13.28 -4.34 -0.63
N VAL A 43 -12.53 -5.12 0.16
CA VAL A 43 -13.00 -6.40 0.67
C VAL A 43 -14.02 -6.18 1.79
N ASN A 44 -13.74 -5.23 2.67
CA ASN A 44 -14.62 -4.93 3.79
C ASN A 44 -14.56 -3.42 4.06
N PRO A 45 -15.65 -2.69 3.76
CA PRO A 45 -15.66 -1.24 3.95
C PRO A 45 -15.40 -0.79 5.39
N GLU A 46 -15.65 -1.64 6.40
CA GLU A 46 -15.35 -1.30 7.78
C GLU A 46 -13.85 -1.10 8.00
N TRP A 47 -13.02 -1.68 7.14
CA TRP A 47 -11.58 -1.54 7.28
C TRP A 47 -11.08 -0.14 6.92
N LYS A 48 -11.93 0.70 6.36
CA LYS A 48 -11.59 2.12 6.14
C LYS A 48 -11.27 2.83 7.43
N LYS A 49 -11.75 2.31 8.56
CA LYS A 49 -11.47 2.89 9.87
C LYS A 49 -10.15 2.44 10.45
N GLY A 50 -9.49 1.46 9.83
CA GLY A 50 -8.24 0.89 10.34
C GLY A 50 -7.01 1.63 9.85
N LEU A 51 -5.85 1.07 10.20
CA LEU A 51 -4.55 1.66 9.88
C LEU A 51 -4.07 1.32 8.47
N PHE A 52 -4.54 0.22 7.90
CA PHE A 52 -3.99 -0.30 6.64
C PHE A 52 -5.03 -0.15 5.54
N ASN A 53 -4.58 0.25 4.35
CA ASN A 53 -5.48 0.28 3.21
C ASN A 53 -4.95 -0.47 1.98
N TYR A 54 -3.65 -0.71 1.88
CA TYR A 54 -3.10 -1.38 0.70
C TYR A 54 -2.15 -2.51 1.09
N VAL A 55 -2.15 -3.56 0.27
CA VAL A 55 -1.18 -4.65 0.34
C VAL A 55 -0.65 -4.86 -1.07
N THR A 56 0.65 -5.12 -1.22
CA THR A 56 1.18 -5.34 -2.56
C THR A 56 0.67 -6.68 -3.09
N VAL A 57 0.43 -6.70 -4.40
CA VAL A 57 -0.04 -7.93 -5.06
C VAL A 57 1.03 -9.01 -4.95
N ASN A 58 2.32 -8.63 -4.99
CA ASN A 58 3.40 -9.60 -4.81
C ASN A 58 3.31 -10.32 -3.47
N LEU A 59 2.97 -9.60 -2.39
CA LEU A 59 2.78 -10.25 -1.09
C LEU A 59 1.56 -11.18 -1.13
N LEU A 60 0.47 -10.72 -1.73
CA LEU A 60 -0.76 -11.52 -1.79
C LEU A 60 -0.56 -12.83 -2.56
N ASN A 61 0.37 -12.86 -3.50
CA ASN A 61 0.67 -14.08 -4.25
C ASN A 61 1.34 -15.15 -3.41
N ASN A 62 1.65 -14.87 -2.16
CA ASN A 62 2.31 -15.81 -1.27
C ASN A 62 1.32 -16.56 -0.37
N GLY A 63 0.15 -16.90 -0.90
CA GLY A 63 -0.80 -17.75 -0.19
C GLY A 63 -2.06 -17.04 0.26
N TYR A 64 -2.27 -15.79 -0.16
CA TYR A 64 -3.44 -15.01 0.24
C TYR A 64 -4.51 -14.97 -0.84
N LEU A 65 -4.29 -15.69 -1.93
CA LEU A 65 -5.27 -15.83 -3.00
C LEU A 65 -5.69 -17.29 -3.10
N ASN A 66 -6.95 -17.52 -3.46
CA ASN A 66 -7.42 -18.87 -3.71
C ASN A 66 -7.15 -19.27 -5.16
N LYS A 67 -7.64 -20.46 -5.56
CA LYS A 67 -7.37 -20.99 -6.90
C LYS A 67 -7.96 -20.15 -8.02
N GLU A 68 -8.90 -19.27 -7.70
CA GLU A 68 -9.57 -18.39 -8.67
C GLU A 68 -8.97 -16.99 -8.63
N ASP A 69 -7.80 -16.82 -8.01
CA ASP A 69 -7.14 -15.53 -7.84
C ASP A 69 -7.97 -14.53 -7.05
N LYS A 70 -8.86 -15.04 -6.20
CA LYS A 70 -9.64 -14.19 -5.30
C LYS A 70 -9.05 -14.24 -3.91
N ILE A 71 -9.30 -13.19 -3.13
CA ILE A 71 -8.74 -13.07 -1.80
C ILE A 71 -9.25 -14.19 -0.90
N ASN A 72 -8.32 -14.85 -0.23
CA ASN A 72 -8.62 -15.77 0.86
C ASN A 72 -8.78 -14.94 2.13
N ILE A 73 -10.02 -14.69 2.52
CA ILE A 73 -10.30 -13.77 3.62
C ILE A 73 -9.71 -14.21 4.94
N PRO A 74 -9.83 -15.47 5.38
CA PRO A 74 -9.21 -15.90 6.63
C PRO A 74 -7.70 -15.67 6.64
N ASN A 75 -7.01 -15.92 5.52
CA ASN A 75 -5.57 -15.71 5.46
C ASN A 75 -5.24 -14.21 5.49
N LEU A 76 -6.03 -13.39 4.80
CA LEU A 76 -5.81 -11.95 4.83
C LEU A 76 -6.01 -11.39 6.24
N LEU A 77 -7.03 -11.87 6.95
CA LEU A 77 -7.26 -11.44 8.33
C LEU A 77 -6.08 -11.81 9.23
N ASP A 78 -5.52 -12.99 9.02
CA ASP A 78 -4.35 -13.41 9.78
C ASP A 78 -3.17 -12.49 9.49
N LEU A 79 -2.96 -12.13 8.22
CA LEU A 79 -1.92 -11.18 7.85
C LEU A 79 -2.11 -9.85 8.57
N LEU A 80 -3.33 -9.31 8.52
CA LEU A 80 -3.61 -8.01 9.13
C LEU A 80 -3.39 -8.05 10.64
N ASN A 81 -3.76 -9.15 11.30
CA ASN A 81 -3.55 -9.29 12.73
C ASN A 81 -2.07 -9.35 13.08
N GLN A 82 -1.28 -10.08 12.30
CA GLN A 82 0.16 -10.15 12.54
C GLN A 82 0.83 -8.79 12.34
N VAL A 83 0.44 -8.08 11.28
CA VAL A 83 0.99 -6.76 11.00
C VAL A 83 0.61 -5.77 12.10
N LEU A 84 -0.62 -5.84 12.57
CA LEU A 84 -1.06 -4.97 13.65
C LEU A 84 -0.23 -5.19 14.92
N GLN A 85 0.12 -6.44 15.22
CA GLN A 85 0.98 -6.73 16.37
C GLN A 85 2.37 -6.13 16.19
N ILE A 86 2.91 -6.15 14.96
CA ILE A 86 4.20 -5.53 14.71
C ILE A 86 4.13 -4.03 15.00
N VAL A 87 3.12 -3.36 14.48
CA VAL A 87 2.96 -1.92 14.67
C VAL A 87 2.78 -1.59 16.15
N LYS A 88 1.95 -2.34 16.85
CA LYS A 88 1.72 -2.11 18.29
C LYS A 88 2.99 -2.29 19.10
N LYS A 89 3.80 -3.27 18.75
CA LYS A 89 5.03 -3.54 19.48
C LYS A 89 6.04 -2.41 19.28
N GLU A 90 6.13 -1.88 18.07
CA GLU A 90 7.09 -0.83 17.74
C GLU A 90 6.64 0.54 18.23
N THR A 91 5.35 0.73 18.51
CA THR A 91 4.83 2.03 18.95
C THR A 91 4.60 2.11 20.44
N ASN A 92 5.34 1.34 21.23
CA ASN A 92 5.24 1.42 22.69
C ASN A 92 5.62 2.80 23.22
N ASP A 93 6.43 3.54 22.48
CA ASP A 93 6.82 4.88 22.85
C ASP A 93 5.95 5.87 22.11
N PHE A 94 5.00 6.48 22.81
CA PHE A 94 4.05 7.40 22.21
C PHE A 94 4.66 8.76 21.86
N THR A 95 5.94 8.94 22.09
CA THR A 95 6.58 10.23 21.78
C THR A 95 6.95 10.34 20.31
N THR A 96 6.99 9.23 19.55
CA THR A 96 7.30 9.28 18.13
C THR A 96 6.26 8.51 17.36
N MET A 97 5.83 9.09 16.23
CA MET A 97 4.97 8.42 15.25
C MET A 97 5.85 8.00 14.10
N ASP A 98 6.17 6.73 14.07
CA ASP A 98 6.95 6.20 12.96
C ASP A 98 6.08 6.08 11.72
N THR A 99 6.68 6.37 10.57
CA THR A 99 6.01 6.24 9.29
C THR A 99 6.43 4.97 8.55
N PHE A 100 7.30 4.19 9.18
CA PHE A 100 7.83 2.98 8.56
C PHE A 100 8.16 1.95 9.63
N PHE A 101 7.70 0.73 9.40
CA PHE A 101 7.96 -0.40 10.29
C PHE A 101 8.46 -1.58 9.48
N SER A 102 9.21 -2.47 10.13
CA SER A 102 9.58 -3.74 9.52
C SER A 102 9.43 -4.84 10.55
N GLY A 103 9.17 -6.04 10.06
CA GLY A 103 9.02 -7.21 10.92
C GLY A 103 8.87 -8.44 10.09
N SER A 104 8.61 -9.54 10.75
CA SER A 104 8.40 -10.84 10.08
C SER A 104 7.02 -11.37 10.41
N ILE A 105 6.43 -12.01 9.43
CA ILE A 105 5.13 -12.67 9.59
C ILE A 105 5.28 -14.12 9.20
N GLU A 106 4.31 -14.92 9.60
CA GLU A 106 4.21 -16.31 9.14
C GLU A 106 3.24 -16.35 7.97
N LEU A 107 3.72 -16.84 6.82
CA LEU A 107 2.87 -17.01 5.64
C LEU A 107 1.92 -18.20 5.84
N PRO A 108 0.86 -18.29 5.02
CA PRO A 108 -0.09 -19.41 5.15
C PRO A 108 0.58 -20.79 5.03
N ASN A 109 1.72 -20.89 4.35
CA ASN A 109 2.44 -22.16 4.25
C ASN A 109 3.37 -22.42 5.43
N GLY A 110 3.44 -21.51 6.40
CA GLY A 110 4.27 -21.66 7.59
C GLY A 110 5.65 -21.02 7.50
N ASP A 111 6.04 -20.53 6.33
CA ASP A 111 7.35 -19.88 6.17
C ASP A 111 7.34 -18.50 6.81
N GLN A 112 8.52 -18.12 7.31
CA GLN A 112 8.72 -16.75 7.82
C GLN A 112 9.02 -15.83 6.66
N GLN A 113 8.39 -14.66 6.66
CA GLN A 113 8.57 -13.68 5.59
C GLN A 113 8.75 -12.30 6.19
N LYS A 114 9.85 -11.65 5.84
CA LYS A 114 10.07 -10.26 6.25
C LYS A 114 9.15 -9.36 5.43
N ILE A 115 8.56 -8.37 6.10
CA ILE A 115 7.70 -7.40 5.44
C ILE A 115 8.07 -5.99 5.87
N PHE A 116 7.69 -5.03 5.04
CA PHE A 116 7.76 -3.61 5.35
C PHE A 116 6.34 -3.05 5.43
N ILE A 117 6.17 -2.06 6.29
CA ILE A 117 4.89 -1.38 6.51
C ILE A 117 5.18 0.10 6.42
N GLY A 118 4.79 0.73 5.32
CA GLY A 118 5.11 2.13 5.06
C GLY A 118 3.87 2.99 4.96
N GLN A 119 3.94 4.18 5.55
CA GLN A 119 2.84 5.14 5.44
C GLN A 119 2.76 5.66 4.01
N ASN A 120 1.55 5.69 3.49
CA ASN A 120 1.33 6.20 2.14
C ASN A 120 0.70 7.60 2.21
N GLU A 121 0.41 8.16 1.04
CA GLU A 121 -0.05 9.54 0.94
C GLU A 121 -1.43 9.78 1.59
N THR A 122 -2.17 8.71 1.89
CA THR A 122 -3.47 8.84 2.56
C THR A 122 -3.35 8.96 4.07
N GLY A 123 -2.13 8.79 4.61
CA GLY A 123 -1.91 8.74 6.04
C GLY A 123 -2.05 7.35 6.64
N LYS A 124 -2.52 6.39 5.86
CA LYS A 124 -2.60 5.00 6.28
C LYS A 124 -1.36 4.25 5.79
N PHE A 125 -1.32 2.95 6.03
CA PHE A 125 -0.12 2.17 5.76
C PHE A 125 -0.35 1.12 4.69
N THR A 126 0.71 0.90 3.91
CA THR A 126 0.80 -0.15 2.89
C THR A 126 1.67 -1.26 3.43
N ILE A 127 1.23 -2.51 3.27
CA ILE A 127 1.98 -3.70 3.68
C ILE A 127 2.63 -4.27 2.42
N MET A 128 3.94 -4.53 2.49
CA MET A 128 4.68 -4.90 1.29
C MET A 128 5.83 -5.84 1.59
N LEU A 129 6.29 -6.53 0.56
CA LEU A 129 7.56 -7.26 0.63
C LEU A 129 8.71 -6.26 0.55
N PRO A 130 9.90 -6.59 1.10
CA PRO A 130 11.03 -5.68 1.00
C PRO A 130 11.40 -5.30 -0.43
N GLU A 131 11.25 -6.23 -1.36
CA GLU A 131 11.57 -5.96 -2.77
C GLU A 131 10.55 -5.03 -3.44
N ASP A 132 9.42 -4.80 -2.81
CA ASP A 132 8.40 -3.88 -3.33
C ASP A 132 8.62 -2.44 -2.88
N TYR A 133 9.58 -2.25 -1.99
CA TYR A 133 9.83 -0.93 -1.39
C TYR A 133 10.56 0.03 -2.35
#